data_c5fb0d02c8c1e71beeebf4ea890f4d0d
#
_entry.id   c5fb0d02c8c1e71beeebf4ea890f4d0d
#
_cell.length_a   1.000
_cell.length_b   1.000
_cell.length_c   1.000
_cell.angle_alpha   90.00
_cell.angle_beta   90.00
_cell.angle_gamma   90.00
#
_symmetry.space_group_name_H-M   'P 1'
#
loop_
_entity.id
_entity.type
_entity.pdbx_description
1 polymer ?
#
loop_
_entity_poly.entity_id
_entity_poly.type
_entity_poly.pdbx_seq_one_letter_code
_entity_poly.pdbx_strand_id
1 'polypeptide(L)'
;MEIFDFNSTKYIFKFQTSAIKSGDKSTNIFLYTRVRICRNSRLIINSHEIHAGMIKIGYTHCDFFLARDYKSNIHLEAGIILFNGYANIGAGCRISIKQNAKIEFGEQFWSTGPILIIARKSVLFENNCVLSWNITIMDHDAHDIYVDNTLINKSKPVVFKNH
;
A
#
# COMPACT_ATOMS: atom_id res chain seq x y z
N MET A 1 11.39 -10.72 -9.72
CA MET A 1 11.29 -9.58 -8.79
C MET A 1 11.46 -8.29 -9.59
N GLU A 2 10.54 -7.37 -9.44
CA GLU A 2 10.65 -6.03 -10.03
C GLU A 2 10.75 -4.99 -8.91
N ILE A 3 11.65 -4.02 -9.09
CA ILE A 3 11.89 -2.95 -8.13
C ILE A 3 11.70 -1.61 -8.84
N PHE A 4 10.79 -0.81 -8.31
CA PHE A 4 10.57 0.56 -8.77
C PHE A 4 11.19 1.51 -7.75
N ASP A 5 12.39 2.02 -8.07
CA ASP A 5 13.08 3.01 -7.26
C ASP A 5 12.73 4.42 -7.72
N PHE A 6 12.39 5.27 -6.77
CA PHE A 6 12.04 6.65 -7.04
C PHE A 6 13.14 7.59 -6.55
N ASN A 7 14.03 7.97 -7.46
CA ASN A 7 15.14 8.89 -7.18
C ASN A 7 14.72 10.37 -7.05
N SER A 8 13.46 10.66 -7.37
CA SER A 8 12.85 11.99 -7.24
C SER A 8 11.41 11.88 -6.77
N THR A 9 10.90 12.91 -6.10
CA THR A 9 9.49 12.95 -5.72
C THR A 9 8.61 13.01 -6.96
N LYS A 10 7.67 12.09 -7.08
CA LYS A 10 6.69 12.05 -8.17
C LYS A 10 5.28 12.17 -7.63
N TYR A 11 4.46 12.92 -8.35
CA TYR A 11 3.03 12.99 -8.15
C TYR A 11 2.35 12.33 -9.34
N ILE A 12 1.66 11.25 -9.11
CA ILE A 12 0.87 10.58 -10.14
C ILE A 12 -0.58 10.98 -9.91
N PHE A 13 -1.08 11.86 -10.77
CA PHE A 13 -2.47 12.30 -10.76
C PHE A 13 -3.15 11.74 -12.00
N LYS A 14 -3.87 10.64 -11.88
CA LYS A 14 -4.82 10.30 -12.96
C LYS A 14 -6.02 9.54 -12.42
N PHE A 15 -7.19 10.03 -12.78
CA PHE A 15 -8.39 9.25 -12.92
C PHE A 15 -8.25 8.45 -14.23
N GLN A 16 -8.38 7.15 -14.16
CA GLN A 16 -8.25 6.15 -15.22
C GLN A 16 -6.83 5.69 -15.53
N THR A 17 -6.57 4.43 -15.22
CA THR A 17 -5.49 3.58 -15.74
C THR A 17 -4.12 4.25 -15.87
N SER A 18 -3.61 4.83 -14.80
CA SER A 18 -2.19 5.14 -14.76
C SER A 18 -1.43 3.88 -14.37
N ALA A 19 -0.71 3.37 -15.31
CA ALA A 19 0.13 2.22 -15.14
C ALA A 19 1.53 2.68 -14.76
N ILE A 20 2.09 2.08 -13.73
CA ILE A 20 3.53 2.11 -13.53
C ILE A 20 4.10 1.07 -14.49
N LYS A 21 4.83 1.52 -15.50
CA LYS A 21 5.50 0.64 -16.45
C LYS A 21 6.84 0.21 -15.85
N SER A 22 7.10 -1.06 -15.81
CA SER A 22 8.44 -1.58 -15.80
C SER A 22 9.07 -1.37 -17.19
N GLY A 23 10.39 -1.31 -17.28
CA GLY A 23 11.11 -0.98 -18.51
C GLY A 23 10.78 -1.82 -19.75
N ASP A 24 10.01 -2.90 -19.61
CA ASP A 24 9.60 -3.80 -20.66
C ASP A 24 8.06 -3.90 -20.70
N LYS A 25 7.45 -3.16 -21.58
CA LYS A 25 6.10 -3.22 -22.20
C LYS A 25 4.88 -3.72 -21.43
N SER A 26 4.98 -4.32 -20.24
CA SER A 26 3.85 -4.78 -19.43
C SER A 26 3.55 -3.84 -18.28
N THR A 27 2.28 -3.53 -18.10
CA THR A 27 1.78 -2.69 -17.03
C THR A 27 1.35 -3.57 -15.88
N ASN A 28 2.19 -3.71 -14.87
CA ASN A 28 1.97 -4.65 -13.77
C ASN A 28 1.12 -4.07 -12.64
N ILE A 29 1.09 -2.74 -12.52
CA ILE A 29 0.33 -2.03 -11.49
C ILE A 29 -0.70 -1.12 -12.13
N PHE A 30 -1.98 -1.35 -11.85
CA PHE A 30 -3.07 -0.46 -12.20
C PHE A 30 -3.43 0.43 -11.01
N LEU A 31 -3.30 1.75 -11.22
CA LEU A 31 -3.62 2.76 -10.21
C LEU A 31 -4.91 3.50 -10.58
N TYR A 32 -5.92 3.37 -9.72
CA TYR A 32 -7.17 4.12 -9.76
C TYR A 32 -7.19 5.19 -8.66
N THR A 33 -6.01 5.73 -8.30
CA THR A 33 -5.82 6.55 -7.13
C THR A 33 -4.80 7.66 -7.37
N ARG A 34 -4.75 8.61 -6.44
CA ARG A 34 -3.65 9.56 -6.34
C ARG A 34 -2.50 8.94 -5.58
N VAL A 35 -1.30 9.00 -6.13
CA VAL A 35 -0.10 8.50 -5.48
C VAL A 35 0.92 9.63 -5.36
N ARG A 36 1.36 9.89 -4.14
CA ARG A 36 2.52 10.71 -3.86
C ARG A 36 3.65 9.81 -3.42
N ILE A 37 4.72 9.80 -4.20
CA ILE A 37 5.91 9.01 -3.92
C ILE A 37 7.06 9.97 -3.70
N CYS A 38 7.59 10.02 -2.49
CA CYS A 38 8.74 10.83 -2.16
C CYS A 38 10.04 10.15 -2.62
N ARG A 39 11.12 10.93 -2.70
CA ARG A 39 12.46 10.42 -2.98
C ARG A 39 12.81 9.26 -2.03
N ASN A 40 13.58 8.28 -2.51
CA ASN A 40 14.01 7.08 -1.79
C ASN A 40 12.88 6.13 -1.37
N SER A 41 11.68 6.30 -1.88
CA SER A 41 10.61 5.30 -1.73
C SER A 41 10.79 4.16 -2.72
N ARG A 42 10.34 2.96 -2.33
CA ARG A 42 10.37 1.78 -3.21
C ARG A 42 9.03 1.08 -3.28
N LEU A 43 8.70 0.63 -4.47
CA LEU A 43 7.63 -0.30 -4.78
C LEU A 43 8.29 -1.57 -5.32
N ILE A 44 8.01 -2.71 -4.73
CA ILE A 44 8.64 -3.98 -5.07
C ILE A 44 7.56 -5.01 -5.35
N ILE A 45 7.67 -5.68 -6.50
CA ILE A 45 6.88 -6.88 -6.82
C ILE A 45 7.83 -8.07 -6.75
N ASN A 46 7.63 -8.92 -5.76
CA ASN A 46 8.40 -10.13 -5.53
C ASN A 46 7.52 -11.35 -5.82
N SER A 47 7.34 -11.65 -7.10
CA SER A 47 6.56 -12.80 -7.55
C SER A 47 7.34 -13.59 -8.59
N HIS A 48 7.09 -14.88 -8.68
CA HIS A 48 7.65 -15.74 -9.74
C HIS A 48 7.03 -15.42 -11.09
N GLU A 49 5.74 -15.11 -11.10
CA GLU A 49 5.02 -14.73 -12.32
C GLU A 49 4.53 -13.29 -12.17
N ILE A 50 4.97 -12.44 -13.10
CA ILE A 50 4.58 -11.04 -13.15
C ILE A 50 3.78 -10.82 -14.44
N HIS A 51 2.54 -10.39 -14.29
CA HIS A 51 1.65 -10.13 -15.42
C HIS A 51 0.91 -8.79 -15.27
N ALA A 52 0.39 -8.30 -16.39
CA ALA A 52 -0.33 -7.01 -16.40
C ALA A 52 -1.52 -7.02 -15.44
N GLY A 53 -1.62 -5.97 -14.62
CA GLY A 53 -2.72 -5.78 -13.68
C GLY A 53 -2.76 -6.72 -12.48
N MET A 54 -1.67 -7.43 -12.19
CA MET A 54 -1.60 -8.24 -10.98
C MET A 54 -1.75 -7.43 -9.70
N ILE A 55 -1.35 -6.16 -9.72
CA ILE A 55 -1.57 -5.22 -8.62
C ILE A 55 -2.60 -4.18 -9.04
N LYS A 56 -3.68 -4.07 -8.28
CA LYS A 56 -4.73 -3.07 -8.48
C LYS A 56 -4.90 -2.25 -7.21
N ILE A 57 -4.87 -0.92 -7.34
CA ILE A 57 -5.00 -0.02 -6.19
C ILE A 57 -6.07 1.03 -6.47
N GLY A 58 -7.04 1.11 -5.56
CA GLY A 58 -8.19 2.01 -5.69
C GLY A 58 -9.29 1.47 -6.61
N TYR A 59 -9.24 0.20 -6.92
CA TYR A 59 -10.23 -0.50 -7.74
C TYR A 59 -11.21 -1.28 -6.87
N THR A 60 -12.48 -1.33 -7.26
CA THR A 60 -13.47 -2.13 -6.56
C THR A 60 -14.33 -2.93 -7.54
N HIS A 61 -14.71 -4.11 -7.10
CA HIS A 61 -15.77 -4.93 -7.71
C HIS A 61 -17.08 -4.84 -6.92
N CYS A 62 -17.10 -4.05 -5.85
CA CYS A 62 -18.25 -3.93 -4.98
C CYS A 62 -19.11 -2.76 -5.42
N ASP A 63 -20.39 -3.01 -5.70
CA ASP A 63 -21.34 -1.99 -6.15
C ASP A 63 -21.60 -0.89 -5.11
N PHE A 64 -21.31 -1.18 -3.83
CA PHE A 64 -21.45 -0.22 -2.73
C PHE A 64 -20.31 0.83 -2.68
N PHE A 65 -19.17 0.57 -3.31
CA PHE A 65 -17.99 1.43 -3.26
C PHE A 65 -17.50 1.77 -4.66
N LEU A 66 -18.22 2.65 -5.35
CA LEU A 66 -17.79 3.10 -6.66
C LEU A 66 -16.49 3.93 -6.52
N ALA A 67 -15.50 3.63 -7.33
CA ALA A 67 -14.20 4.30 -7.28
C ALA A 67 -14.30 5.84 -7.47
N ARG A 68 -15.32 6.32 -8.19
CA ARG A 68 -15.60 7.75 -8.37
C ARG A 68 -16.00 8.46 -7.08
N ASP A 69 -16.65 7.76 -6.14
CA ASP A 69 -17.19 8.33 -4.91
C ASP A 69 -16.18 8.26 -3.76
N TYR A 70 -15.18 7.37 -3.88
CA TYR A 70 -14.17 7.13 -2.86
C TYR A 70 -12.77 7.44 -3.39
N LYS A 71 -12.25 8.60 -2.99
CA LYS A 71 -10.87 9.00 -3.36
C LYS A 71 -9.85 8.18 -2.58
N SER A 72 -9.09 7.39 -3.30
CA SER A 72 -7.94 6.69 -2.74
C SER A 72 -6.71 7.61 -2.74
N ASN A 73 -5.79 7.38 -1.82
CA ASN A 73 -4.54 8.14 -1.72
C ASN A 73 -3.42 7.26 -1.15
N ILE A 74 -2.26 7.30 -1.80
CA ILE A 74 -1.05 6.64 -1.30
C ILE A 74 0.03 7.68 -1.12
N HIS A 75 0.63 7.71 0.05
CA HIS A 75 1.73 8.58 0.39
C HIS A 75 2.90 7.78 0.92
N LEU A 76 3.98 7.70 0.15
CA LEU A 76 5.23 7.07 0.55
C LEU A 76 6.26 8.15 0.87
N GLU A 77 6.74 8.16 2.12
CA GLU A 77 7.81 9.03 2.59
C GLU A 77 9.09 8.22 2.79
N ALA A 78 9.81 7.91 1.71
CA ALA A 78 11.00 7.07 1.74
C ALA A 78 10.78 5.70 2.42
N GLY A 79 9.60 5.15 2.26
CA GLY A 79 9.20 3.83 2.73
C GLY A 79 9.11 2.81 1.61
N ILE A 80 8.74 1.58 1.96
CA ILE A 80 8.68 0.44 1.05
C ILE A 80 7.28 -0.16 1.05
N ILE A 81 6.73 -0.40 -0.15
CA ILE A 81 5.63 -1.33 -0.35
C ILE A 81 6.19 -2.56 -1.08
N LEU A 82 5.94 -3.73 -0.51
CA LEU A 82 6.27 -5.01 -1.10
C LEU A 82 5.00 -5.80 -1.39
N PHE A 83 4.89 -6.31 -2.62
CA PHE A 83 3.86 -7.24 -3.04
C PHE A 83 4.50 -8.59 -3.36
N ASN A 84 4.11 -9.65 -2.66
CA ASN A 84 4.61 -11.01 -2.90
C ASN A 84 3.78 -11.78 -3.93
N GLY A 85 2.75 -11.18 -4.49
CA GLY A 85 1.88 -11.77 -5.49
C GLY A 85 0.74 -10.85 -5.90
N TYR A 86 -0.38 -11.42 -6.29
CA TYR A 86 -1.57 -10.66 -6.63
C TYR A 86 -2.10 -9.84 -5.45
N ALA A 87 -2.43 -8.57 -5.71
CA ALA A 87 -3.06 -7.72 -4.72
C ALA A 87 -4.14 -6.81 -5.34
N ASN A 88 -5.32 -6.82 -4.73
CA ASN A 88 -6.37 -5.85 -5.02
C ASN A 88 -6.66 -5.01 -3.79
N ILE A 89 -6.31 -3.74 -3.84
CA ILE A 89 -6.58 -2.77 -2.77
C ILE A 89 -7.76 -1.90 -3.20
N GLY A 90 -8.87 -2.04 -2.49
CA GLY A 90 -10.16 -1.46 -2.85
C GLY A 90 -10.20 0.06 -2.92
N ALA A 91 -11.27 0.59 -3.51
CA ALA A 91 -11.51 2.03 -3.62
C ALA A 91 -11.63 2.68 -2.24
N GLY A 92 -11.18 3.93 -2.11
CA GLY A 92 -11.16 4.67 -0.85
C GLY A 92 -9.97 4.32 0.05
N CYS A 93 -9.02 3.51 -0.42
CA CYS A 93 -7.84 3.19 0.36
C CYS A 93 -6.99 4.44 0.62
N ARG A 94 -6.50 4.56 1.85
CA ARG A 94 -5.55 5.60 2.27
C ARG A 94 -4.36 4.90 2.90
N ILE A 95 -3.20 5.00 2.25
CA ILE A 95 -1.98 4.34 2.71
C ILE A 95 -0.92 5.40 2.93
N SER A 96 -0.37 5.47 4.13
CA SER A 96 0.74 6.34 4.48
C SER A 96 1.88 5.52 5.07
N ILE A 97 3.07 5.66 4.48
CA ILE A 97 4.26 4.93 4.90
C ILE A 97 5.35 5.94 5.20
N LYS A 98 5.81 5.93 6.44
CA LYS A 98 6.86 6.83 6.90
C LYS A 98 8.24 6.34 6.49
N GLN A 99 9.23 7.19 6.66
CA GLN A 99 10.62 6.88 6.35
C GLN A 99 11.07 5.58 7.04
N ASN A 100 11.71 4.69 6.27
CA ASN A 100 12.19 3.38 6.70
C ASN A 100 11.10 2.39 7.13
N ALA A 101 9.82 2.76 6.99
CA ALA A 101 8.72 1.84 7.26
C ALA A 101 8.42 0.95 6.05
N LYS A 102 7.76 -0.18 6.32
CA LYS A 102 7.40 -1.17 5.31
C LYS A 102 5.94 -1.58 5.43
N ILE A 103 5.26 -1.69 4.30
CA ILE A 103 4.03 -2.47 4.20
C ILE A 103 4.31 -3.64 3.25
N GLU A 104 3.90 -4.84 3.67
CA GLU A 104 4.04 -6.05 2.88
C GLU A 104 2.70 -6.73 2.69
N PHE A 105 2.37 -7.00 1.45
CA PHE A 105 1.20 -7.75 1.05
C PHE A 105 1.65 -9.13 0.57
N GLY A 106 1.19 -10.18 1.26
CA GLY A 106 1.36 -11.57 0.83
C GLY A 106 0.61 -11.87 -0.45
N GLU A 107 0.71 -13.10 -0.90
CA GLU A 107 -0.01 -13.56 -2.09
C GLU A 107 -1.53 -13.51 -1.87
N GLN A 108 -2.28 -13.17 -2.95
CA GLN A 108 -3.74 -13.14 -2.96
C GLN A 108 -4.34 -12.18 -1.90
N PHE A 109 -3.72 -11.00 -1.74
CA PHE A 109 -4.30 -9.98 -0.88
C PHE A 109 -5.51 -9.33 -1.54
N TRP A 110 -6.59 -9.17 -0.77
CA TRP A 110 -7.79 -8.50 -1.24
C TRP A 110 -8.39 -7.57 -0.19
N SER A 111 -8.74 -6.34 -0.57
CA SER A 111 -9.65 -5.50 0.21
C SER A 111 -10.80 -4.99 -0.66
N THR A 112 -12.00 -4.99 -0.09
CA THR A 112 -13.22 -4.68 -0.87
C THR A 112 -13.54 -3.19 -0.93
N GLY A 113 -13.09 -2.39 0.04
CA GLY A 113 -13.47 -0.98 0.12
C GLY A 113 -12.49 -0.14 0.93
N PRO A 114 -12.95 0.96 1.52
CA PRO A 114 -12.09 1.90 2.21
C PRO A 114 -11.30 1.25 3.34
N ILE A 115 -9.99 1.37 3.27
CA ILE A 115 -9.06 0.99 4.34
C ILE A 115 -8.09 2.14 4.59
N LEU A 116 -7.70 2.34 5.84
CA LEU A 116 -6.64 3.25 6.24
C LEU A 116 -5.48 2.42 6.81
N ILE A 117 -4.31 2.54 6.19
CA ILE A 117 -3.08 1.90 6.70
C ILE A 117 -2.03 2.98 6.92
N ILE A 118 -1.53 3.11 8.15
CA ILE A 118 -0.44 4.04 8.47
C ILE A 118 0.68 3.25 9.13
N ALA A 119 1.85 3.21 8.48
CA ALA A 119 3.01 2.49 8.96
C ALA A 119 4.16 3.46 9.30
N ARG A 120 4.66 3.37 10.54
CA ARG A 120 5.92 3.96 11.01
C ARG A 120 7.02 2.94 11.15
N LYS A 121 6.69 1.66 11.29
CA LYS A 121 7.62 0.54 11.38
C LYS A 121 7.29 -0.52 10.33
N SER A 122 6.25 -1.32 10.57
CA SER A 122 5.82 -2.28 9.56
C SER A 122 4.42 -2.83 9.76
N VAL A 123 3.74 -3.07 8.64
CA VAL A 123 2.48 -3.82 8.57
C VAL A 123 2.68 -4.96 7.58
N LEU A 124 2.45 -6.19 8.02
CA LEU A 124 2.54 -7.40 7.21
C LEU A 124 1.18 -8.08 7.10
N PHE A 125 0.77 -8.35 5.90
CA PHE A 125 -0.33 -9.27 5.59
C PHE A 125 0.29 -10.55 5.02
N GLU A 126 0.06 -11.68 5.67
CA GLU A 126 0.43 -12.98 5.12
C GLU A 126 -0.44 -13.34 3.92
N ASN A 127 -0.27 -14.53 3.35
CA ASN A 127 -1.00 -14.95 2.15
C ASN A 127 -2.51 -15.07 2.41
N ASN A 128 -3.32 -14.88 1.36
CA ASN A 128 -4.77 -15.05 1.36
C ASN A 128 -5.53 -14.14 2.36
N CYS A 129 -4.97 -12.99 2.71
CA CYS A 129 -5.65 -12.03 3.56
C CYS A 129 -6.74 -11.29 2.80
N VAL A 130 -7.97 -11.35 3.33
CA VAL A 130 -9.12 -10.62 2.81
C VAL A 130 -9.62 -9.63 3.86
N LEU A 131 -9.69 -8.36 3.49
CA LEU A 131 -10.22 -7.29 4.33
C LEU A 131 -11.55 -6.78 3.78
N SER A 132 -12.47 -6.49 4.68
CA SER A 132 -13.72 -5.81 4.35
C SER A 132 -13.47 -4.29 4.19
N TRP A 133 -14.37 -3.46 4.60
CA TRP A 133 -14.31 -1.99 4.48
C TRP A 133 -14.31 -1.29 5.85
N ASN A 134 -13.95 0.00 5.85
CA ASN A 134 -13.86 0.85 7.04
C ASN A 134 -12.88 0.34 8.10
N ILE A 135 -11.77 -0.24 7.65
CA ILE A 135 -10.74 -0.78 8.53
C ILE A 135 -9.63 0.26 8.68
N THR A 136 -9.19 0.47 9.92
CA THR A 136 -8.02 1.28 10.24
C THR A 136 -6.93 0.40 10.85
N ILE A 137 -5.73 0.47 10.27
CA ILE A 137 -4.55 -0.29 10.70
C ILE A 137 -3.42 0.71 10.94
N MET A 138 -2.91 0.73 12.16
CA MET A 138 -1.78 1.57 12.55
C MET A 138 -0.83 0.77 13.44
N ASP A 139 0.46 0.94 13.23
CA ASP A 139 1.52 0.31 14.05
C ASP A 139 2.06 1.25 15.15
N HIS A 140 1.35 2.33 15.43
CA HIS A 140 1.73 3.40 16.36
C HIS A 140 0.52 4.22 16.81
N ASP A 141 0.69 5.03 17.84
CA ASP A 141 -0.37 5.86 18.46
C ASP A 141 -0.46 7.27 17.87
N ALA A 142 0.09 7.52 16.69
CA ALA A 142 0.17 8.82 16.03
C ALA A 142 0.99 9.90 16.75
N HIS A 143 1.24 9.78 18.04
CA HIS A 143 2.05 10.68 18.88
C HIS A 143 3.00 9.89 19.77
N ASP A 144 4.07 10.53 20.20
CA ASP A 144 5.08 9.93 21.05
C ASP A 144 4.78 10.28 22.52
N ILE A 145 4.83 9.27 23.40
CA ILE A 145 4.61 9.41 24.85
C ILE A 145 5.94 9.14 25.55
N TYR A 146 6.37 10.11 26.35
CA TYR A 146 7.61 10.02 27.12
C TYR A 146 7.34 9.95 28.62
N VAL A 147 8.04 9.05 29.30
CA VAL A 147 8.12 8.99 30.76
C VAL A 147 9.61 9.00 31.12
N ASP A 148 10.01 9.90 31.97
CA ASP A 148 11.43 10.10 32.37
C ASP A 148 12.39 10.14 31.16
N ASN A 149 12.05 10.94 30.14
CA ASN A 149 12.75 11.02 28.85
C ASN A 149 12.86 9.72 28.07
N THR A 150 12.11 8.69 28.44
CA THR A 150 12.06 7.41 27.72
C THR A 150 10.79 7.34 26.90
N LEU A 151 10.90 7.08 25.57
CA LEU A 151 9.77 6.83 24.70
C LEU A 151 9.16 5.47 25.04
N ILE A 152 7.92 5.46 25.56
CA ILE A 152 7.24 4.25 26.05
C ILE A 152 6.32 3.59 25.04
N ASN A 153 5.80 4.33 24.05
CA ASN A 153 4.87 3.83 23.02
C ASN A 153 5.53 3.66 21.65
N LYS A 154 6.69 3.02 21.62
CA LYS A 154 7.42 2.75 20.36
C LYS A 154 6.54 1.94 19.40
N SER A 155 6.58 2.31 18.11
CA SER A 155 5.92 1.56 17.04
C SER A 155 6.33 0.07 17.06
N LYS A 156 5.35 -0.82 16.91
CA LYS A 156 5.56 -2.28 16.88
C LYS A 156 5.01 -2.84 15.57
N PRO A 157 5.64 -3.88 15.00
CA PRO A 157 5.09 -4.53 13.82
C PRO A 157 3.67 -5.04 14.05
N VAL A 158 2.81 -4.83 13.04
CA VAL A 158 1.48 -5.44 12.98
C VAL A 158 1.52 -6.55 11.96
N VAL A 159 1.06 -7.74 12.32
CA VAL A 159 1.05 -8.91 11.44
C VAL A 159 -0.35 -9.52 11.39
N PHE A 160 -0.88 -9.61 10.18
CA PHE A 160 -2.11 -10.34 9.88
C PHE A 160 -1.72 -11.71 9.35
N LYS A 161 -2.13 -12.74 10.09
CA LYS A 161 -1.85 -14.14 9.73
C LYS A 161 -2.80 -14.62 8.63
N ASN A 162 -2.33 -15.57 7.82
CA ASN A 162 -3.19 -16.28 6.90
C ASN A 162 -4.18 -17.19 7.66
N HIS A 163 -5.32 -17.40 7.06
CA HIS A 163 -6.35 -18.30 7.58
C HIS A 163 -6.59 -19.44 6.60
#